data_e8e88c2743eb47bc6747d4eaf54eb7d3
#
_entry.id   e8e88c2743eb47bc6747d4eaf54eb7d3
#
_cell.length_a   1.000
_cell.length_b   1.000
_cell.length_c   1.000
_cell.angle_alpha   90.00
_cell.angle_beta   90.00
_cell.angle_gamma   90.00
#
_symmetry.space_group_name_H-M   'P 1'
#
loop_
_entity.id
_entity.type
_entity.pdbx_description
1 polymer ?
#
loop_
_entity_poly.entity_id
_entity_poly.type
_entity_poly.pdbx_seq_one_letter_code
_entity_poly.pdbx_strand_id
1 'polypeptide(L)'
;MKKTITALLLVCALAFFLSNAYAVEYAGQGLESNEGIYDIDLPDVGLTLHLPGDLFETAGQIEFLYGEELAYGSGVYYTEIGYFAMTRNEFYAYGQNDTSRYAPLVAFVCVRNGCDFSAFKTAGIDVHWDHAWRLATVGNYTHYMIAGGEGDALPDGFREPYTTEYLGMVQPYVDLGITADYRVPVNPYTEQVGKKVLFDTTDLNGVPVSSEALFSRNEVTMVNIWATWCGYCVSELPDLARIHNELQAMGCGIVGILTDGQDPQDLADAKRYVEGAGVTYPVINMPTDGDEIFDLEALPITYFVDRNGTMVGVPVEGTEINAYTKAVRDILAGNIPN
;
A
#
# COMPACT_ATOMS: atom_id res chain seq x y z
N MET A 1 9.14 -21.01 -11.29
CA MET A 1 7.93 -20.57 -10.59
C MET A 1 8.16 -19.38 -9.62
N LYS A 2 9.39 -19.13 -9.11
CA LYS A 2 9.67 -17.97 -8.21
C LYS A 2 9.66 -16.60 -8.91
N LYS A 3 10.00 -16.52 -10.20
CA LYS A 3 10.04 -15.24 -10.95
C LYS A 3 8.67 -14.58 -11.19
N THR A 4 7.58 -15.33 -11.14
CA THR A 4 6.23 -14.82 -11.43
C THR A 4 5.60 -14.08 -10.24
N ILE A 5 6.00 -14.41 -9.02
CA ILE A 5 5.46 -13.79 -7.80
C ILE A 5 6.12 -12.42 -7.55
N THR A 6 7.43 -12.31 -7.79
CA THR A 6 8.18 -11.05 -7.67
C THR A 6 7.68 -10.00 -8.66
N ALA A 7 7.39 -10.41 -9.90
CA ALA A 7 6.78 -9.52 -10.90
C ALA A 7 5.37 -9.05 -10.49
N LEU A 8 4.62 -9.87 -9.75
CA LEU A 8 3.25 -9.53 -9.33
C LEU A 8 3.25 -8.50 -8.18
N LEU A 9 4.16 -8.63 -7.23
CA LEU A 9 4.31 -7.68 -6.13
C LEU A 9 4.85 -6.32 -6.63
N LEU A 10 5.80 -6.34 -7.56
CA LEU A 10 6.30 -5.11 -8.18
C LEU A 10 5.24 -4.45 -9.08
N VAL A 11 4.40 -5.23 -9.76
CA VAL A 11 3.26 -4.70 -10.54
C VAL A 11 2.18 -4.13 -9.60
N CYS A 12 2.00 -4.69 -8.41
CA CYS A 12 1.09 -4.11 -7.42
C CYS A 12 1.63 -2.76 -6.88
N ALA A 13 2.91 -2.69 -6.55
CA ALA A 13 3.57 -1.41 -6.20
C ALA A 13 3.48 -0.41 -7.36
N LEU A 14 3.72 -0.85 -8.60
CA LEU A 14 3.63 -0.01 -9.79
C LEU A 14 2.19 0.39 -10.18
N ALA A 15 1.18 -0.42 -9.86
CA ALA A 15 -0.23 -0.03 -10.06
C ALA A 15 -0.66 1.07 -9.07
N PHE A 16 -0.08 1.09 -7.87
CA PHE A 16 -0.21 2.20 -6.91
C PHE A 16 0.32 3.52 -7.49
N PHE A 17 1.38 3.47 -8.32
CA PHE A 17 1.91 4.66 -9.02
C PHE A 17 0.92 5.29 -10.00
N LEU A 18 -0.04 4.57 -10.54
CA LEU A 18 -0.99 5.13 -11.51
C LEU A 18 -2.04 6.04 -10.86
N SER A 19 -2.42 5.79 -9.62
CA SER A 19 -3.29 6.70 -8.86
C SER A 19 -2.51 7.87 -8.25
N ASN A 20 -1.23 7.68 -7.96
CA ASN A 20 -0.32 8.68 -7.37
C ASN A 20 0.63 9.35 -8.40
N ALA A 21 0.46 9.12 -9.70
CA ALA A 21 1.16 9.92 -10.73
C ALA A 21 0.92 11.43 -10.55
N TYR A 22 -0.19 11.82 -9.93
CA TYR A 22 -0.42 13.17 -9.46
C TYR A 22 0.50 13.60 -8.30
N ALA A 23 0.91 12.68 -7.43
CA ALA A 23 1.79 13.01 -6.31
C ALA A 23 3.26 13.19 -6.76
N VAL A 24 3.70 12.46 -7.78
CA VAL A 24 5.04 12.66 -8.37
C VAL A 24 5.12 13.99 -9.13
N GLU A 25 4.05 14.42 -9.79
CA GLU A 25 3.95 15.75 -10.34
C GLU A 25 3.94 16.84 -9.25
N TYR A 26 3.39 16.53 -8.08
CA TYR A 26 3.41 17.40 -6.90
C TYR A 26 4.79 17.44 -6.23
N ALA A 27 5.51 16.34 -6.13
CA ALA A 27 6.87 16.31 -5.60
C ALA A 27 7.84 17.10 -6.47
N GLY A 28 7.64 17.12 -7.80
CA GLY A 28 8.45 17.90 -8.74
C GLY A 28 8.07 19.38 -8.89
N GLN A 29 6.90 19.80 -8.43
CA GLN A 29 6.40 21.16 -8.62
C GLN A 29 6.17 21.96 -7.33
N GLY A 30 6.20 21.34 -6.15
CA GLY A 30 5.87 21.97 -4.87
C GLY A 30 6.97 22.01 -3.82
N LEU A 31 8.11 21.39 -4.08
CA LEU A 31 9.23 21.41 -3.15
C LEU A 31 10.05 22.68 -3.37
N GLU A 32 9.80 23.72 -2.57
CA GLU A 32 10.70 24.86 -2.48
C GLU A 32 12.03 24.36 -1.90
N SER A 33 13.07 24.30 -2.75
CA SER A 33 14.41 23.93 -2.33
C SER A 33 14.98 25.00 -1.43
N ASN A 34 15.14 24.73 -0.17
CA ASN A 34 16.10 25.47 0.67
C ASN A 34 17.50 25.00 0.27
N GLU A 35 18.23 25.81 -0.50
CA GLU A 35 19.64 25.56 -0.86
C GLU A 35 19.94 24.27 -1.64
N GLY A 36 19.02 23.81 -2.52
CA GLY A 36 19.25 22.59 -3.33
C GLY A 36 19.03 21.28 -2.57
N ILE A 37 18.28 21.29 -1.50
CA ILE A 37 17.82 20.10 -0.77
C ILE A 37 16.32 19.94 -0.98
N TYR A 38 15.87 18.73 -1.24
CA TYR A 38 14.45 18.38 -1.33
C TYR A 38 14.03 17.58 -0.09
N ASP A 39 12.98 18.05 0.58
CA ASP A 39 12.39 17.36 1.71
C ASP A 39 11.26 16.44 1.22
N ILE A 40 11.35 15.16 1.55
CA ILE A 40 10.31 14.17 1.25
C ILE A 40 9.76 13.66 2.58
N ASP A 41 8.51 13.98 2.83
CA ASP A 41 7.81 13.55 4.04
C ASP A 41 7.15 12.19 3.82
N LEU A 42 7.54 11.21 4.65
CA LEU A 42 7.09 9.82 4.60
C LEU A 42 6.53 9.42 5.98
N PRO A 43 5.32 9.90 6.31
CA PRO A 43 4.71 9.64 7.62
C PRO A 43 4.56 8.16 7.92
N ASP A 44 4.25 7.36 6.91
CA ASP A 44 3.99 5.92 7.05
C ASP A 44 5.24 5.11 7.40
N VAL A 45 6.42 5.63 7.05
CA VAL A 45 7.71 5.06 7.48
C VAL A 45 8.25 5.77 8.72
N GLY A 46 7.63 6.88 9.09
CA GLY A 46 8.03 7.68 10.24
C GLY A 46 9.32 8.47 10.01
N LEU A 47 9.51 9.02 8.80
CA LEU A 47 10.69 9.82 8.49
C LEU A 47 10.39 10.95 7.50
N THR A 48 11.25 11.98 7.53
CA THR A 48 11.36 12.98 6.48
C THR A 48 12.77 12.90 5.93
N LEU A 49 12.91 12.65 4.63
CA LEU A 49 14.20 12.58 3.95
C LEU A 49 14.59 13.96 3.42
N HIS A 50 15.84 14.32 3.61
CA HIS A 50 16.46 15.52 3.03
C HIS A 50 17.43 15.10 1.92
N LEU A 51 17.05 15.29 0.68
CA LEU A 51 17.75 14.78 -0.48
C LEU A 51 18.51 15.89 -1.22
N PRO A 52 19.77 15.65 -1.64
CA PRO A 52 20.51 16.60 -2.45
C PRO A 52 19.81 16.83 -3.81
N GLY A 53 19.72 18.08 -4.24
CA GLY A 53 19.05 18.46 -5.50
C GLY A 53 19.69 17.88 -6.75
N ASP A 54 21.00 17.67 -6.73
CA ASP A 54 21.76 17.05 -7.83
C ASP A 54 21.42 15.58 -8.05
N LEU A 55 20.79 14.93 -7.09
CA LEU A 55 20.26 13.56 -7.25
C LEU A 55 19.25 13.48 -8.44
N PHE A 56 18.53 14.56 -8.70
CA PHE A 56 17.53 14.63 -9.76
C PHE A 56 18.09 15.09 -11.10
N GLU A 57 19.37 15.45 -11.18
CA GLU A 57 20.07 15.85 -12.40
C GLU A 57 20.74 14.66 -13.12
N THR A 58 20.43 13.44 -12.72
CA THR A 58 21.01 12.21 -13.29
C THR A 58 20.49 11.95 -14.72
N ALA A 59 21.21 11.14 -15.48
CA ALA A 59 20.81 10.74 -16.82
C ALA A 59 19.56 9.85 -16.89
N GLY A 60 19.17 9.25 -15.74
CA GLY A 60 17.99 8.41 -15.60
C GLY A 60 16.91 9.05 -14.74
N GLN A 61 15.89 8.28 -14.41
CA GLN A 61 14.79 8.69 -13.57
C GLN A 61 14.97 8.11 -12.17
N ILE A 62 14.99 8.97 -11.16
CA ILE A 62 14.91 8.57 -9.74
C ILE A 62 13.44 8.50 -9.35
N GLU A 63 13.04 7.38 -8.77
CA GLU A 63 11.69 7.17 -8.27
C GLU A 63 11.71 6.74 -6.80
N PHE A 64 10.69 7.16 -6.09
CA PHE A 64 10.44 6.77 -4.72
C PHE A 64 9.29 5.79 -4.70
N LEU A 65 9.54 4.59 -4.17
CA LEU A 65 8.48 3.71 -3.76
C LEU A 65 7.98 4.19 -2.40
N TYR A 66 6.75 4.67 -2.36
CA TYR A 66 6.16 5.15 -1.12
C TYR A 66 6.18 4.06 -0.07
N GLY A 67 6.42 4.50 1.17
CA GLY A 67 6.54 3.60 2.28
C GLY A 67 5.19 3.03 2.69
N GLU A 68 5.20 1.75 2.94
CA GLU A 68 4.06 1.04 3.49
C GLU A 68 4.52 0.01 4.52
N GLU A 69 3.61 -0.52 5.28
CA GLU A 69 3.90 -1.68 6.10
C GLU A 69 4.13 -2.89 5.21
N LEU A 70 5.26 -3.57 5.36
CA LEU A 70 5.69 -4.70 4.53
C LEU A 70 4.63 -5.81 4.41
N ALA A 71 3.91 -6.04 5.49
CA ALA A 71 2.72 -6.87 5.55
C ALA A 71 1.89 -6.40 6.75
N TYR A 72 0.59 -6.44 6.66
CA TYR A 72 -0.30 -5.96 7.72
C TYR A 72 0.08 -6.51 9.10
N GLY A 73 0.36 -5.61 10.04
CA GLY A 73 0.74 -5.93 11.41
C GLY A 73 2.12 -6.58 11.55
N SER A 74 3.00 -6.49 10.54
CA SER A 74 4.40 -6.94 10.65
C SER A 74 5.21 -6.04 11.57
N GLY A 75 4.85 -4.76 11.66
CA GLY A 75 5.61 -3.73 12.35
C GLY A 75 6.91 -3.38 11.64
N VAL A 76 6.99 -3.67 10.34
CA VAL A 76 8.11 -3.32 9.46
C VAL A 76 7.58 -2.43 8.35
N TYR A 77 8.03 -1.20 8.31
CA TYR A 77 7.64 -0.18 7.34
C TYR A 77 8.85 0.19 6.50
N TYR A 78 8.68 0.42 5.22
CA TYR A 78 9.81 0.75 4.36
C TYR A 78 9.43 1.72 3.25
N THR A 79 10.43 2.42 2.76
CA THR A 79 10.41 3.11 1.47
C THR A 79 11.68 2.79 0.73
N GLU A 80 11.62 2.82 -0.58
CA GLU A 80 12.76 2.52 -1.44
C GLU A 80 12.98 3.66 -2.42
N ILE A 81 14.24 4.01 -2.62
CA ILE A 81 14.66 4.91 -3.69
C ILE A 81 15.25 4.04 -4.79
N GLY A 82 14.65 4.10 -5.95
CA GLY A 82 15.07 3.36 -7.12
C GLY A 82 15.52 4.25 -8.28
N TYR A 83 16.28 3.66 -9.17
CA TYR A 83 16.77 4.29 -10.38
C TYR A 83 16.28 3.52 -11.59
N PHE A 84 15.67 4.24 -12.53
CA PHE A 84 15.31 3.71 -13.83
C PHE A 84 16.29 4.18 -14.90
N ALA A 85 16.91 3.23 -15.61
CA ALA A 85 17.83 3.47 -16.70
C ALA A 85 17.11 3.92 -17.97
N MET A 86 16.33 5.01 -17.88
CA MET A 86 15.54 5.56 -18.98
C MET A 86 15.30 7.05 -18.78
N THR A 87 15.03 7.76 -19.87
CA THR A 87 14.64 9.16 -19.79
C THR A 87 13.26 9.31 -19.17
N ARG A 88 12.97 10.50 -18.63
CA ARG A 88 11.66 10.82 -18.04
C ARG A 88 10.50 10.53 -19.02
N ASN A 89 10.68 10.85 -20.30
CA ASN A 89 9.66 10.58 -21.32
C ASN A 89 9.45 9.07 -21.57
N GLU A 90 10.53 8.29 -21.58
CA GLU A 90 10.44 6.82 -21.68
C GLU A 90 9.78 6.22 -20.44
N PHE A 91 10.11 6.74 -19.25
CA PHE A 91 9.49 6.29 -18.01
C PHE A 91 7.97 6.47 -18.03
N TYR A 92 7.48 7.66 -18.37
CA TYR A 92 6.04 7.90 -18.47
C TYR A 92 5.35 7.15 -19.61
N ALA A 93 6.08 6.86 -20.69
CA ALA A 93 5.50 6.14 -21.83
C ALA A 93 5.48 4.60 -21.63
N TYR A 94 6.50 4.04 -20.98
CA TYR A 94 6.76 2.60 -20.98
C TYR A 94 7.26 2.08 -19.63
N GLY A 95 7.87 2.89 -18.79
CA GLY A 95 8.63 2.48 -17.62
C GLY A 95 7.81 1.83 -16.52
N GLN A 96 6.53 2.15 -16.43
CA GLN A 96 5.61 1.58 -15.47
C GLN A 96 5.45 0.04 -15.63
N ASN A 97 5.81 -0.50 -16.78
CA ASN A 97 5.68 -1.91 -17.10
C ASN A 97 7.04 -2.60 -17.37
N ASP A 98 8.14 -1.85 -17.40
CA ASP A 98 9.47 -2.38 -17.69
C ASP A 98 10.40 -2.31 -16.48
N THR A 99 10.22 -3.26 -15.56
CA THR A 99 11.07 -3.39 -14.37
C THR A 99 12.48 -3.92 -14.69
N SER A 100 12.75 -4.35 -15.92
CA SER A 100 14.09 -4.83 -16.31
C SER A 100 15.14 -3.72 -16.28
N ARG A 101 14.71 -2.46 -16.26
CA ARG A 101 15.57 -1.25 -16.23
C ARG A 101 15.56 -0.55 -14.87
N TYR A 102 14.97 -1.17 -13.86
CA TYR A 102 14.93 -0.67 -12.49
C TYR A 102 16.07 -1.25 -11.66
N ALA A 103 16.72 -0.39 -10.88
CA ALA A 103 17.66 -0.78 -9.85
C ALA A 103 17.32 -0.08 -8.52
N PRO A 104 17.08 -0.83 -7.45
CA PRO A 104 16.96 -0.24 -6.13
C PRO A 104 18.30 0.34 -5.70
N LEU A 105 18.31 1.57 -5.21
CA LEU A 105 19.50 2.26 -4.74
C LEU A 105 19.69 2.08 -3.24
N VAL A 106 18.66 2.39 -2.49
CA VAL A 106 18.65 2.39 -1.03
C VAL A 106 17.24 2.21 -0.52
N ALA A 107 17.06 1.48 0.56
CA ALA A 107 15.81 1.44 1.29
C ALA A 107 15.97 2.00 2.70
N PHE A 108 14.93 2.69 3.17
CA PHE A 108 14.77 3.09 4.55
C PHE A 108 13.73 2.21 5.19
N VAL A 109 14.09 1.59 6.29
CA VAL A 109 13.25 0.61 6.97
C VAL A 109 13.08 1.01 8.42
N CYS A 110 11.84 1.12 8.86
CA CYS A 110 11.46 1.36 10.23
C CYS A 110 10.88 0.08 10.83
N VAL A 111 11.46 -0.41 11.91
CA VAL A 111 11.09 -1.68 12.52
C VAL A 111 10.61 -1.44 13.94
N ARG A 112 9.42 -1.93 14.27
CA ARG A 112 8.93 -1.97 15.64
C ARG A 112 9.77 -2.93 16.46
N ASN A 113 10.22 -2.51 17.64
CA ASN A 113 11.07 -3.32 18.51
C ASN A 113 10.40 -4.66 18.85
N GLY A 114 11.13 -5.75 18.65
CA GLY A 114 10.63 -7.11 18.83
C GLY A 114 10.03 -7.75 17.58
N CYS A 115 9.87 -7.02 16.49
CA CYS A 115 9.51 -7.56 15.19
C CYS A 115 10.74 -8.10 14.45
N ASP A 116 10.53 -9.08 13.59
CA ASP A 116 11.61 -9.74 12.87
C ASP A 116 12.01 -8.94 11.62
N PHE A 117 13.15 -8.30 11.70
CA PHE A 117 13.73 -7.59 10.56
C PHE A 117 14.14 -8.52 9.40
N SER A 118 14.34 -9.82 9.65
CA SER A 118 14.67 -10.78 8.60
C SER A 118 13.51 -11.00 7.62
N ALA A 119 12.28 -10.67 8.01
CA ALA A 119 11.11 -10.72 7.13
C ALA A 119 11.30 -9.81 5.88
N PHE A 120 12.04 -8.71 5.99
CA PHE A 120 12.34 -7.84 4.87
C PHE A 120 13.14 -8.57 3.77
N LYS A 121 14.10 -9.41 4.15
CA LYS A 121 14.90 -10.23 3.22
C LYS A 121 14.10 -11.33 2.53
N THR A 122 12.97 -11.73 3.10
CA THR A 122 12.13 -12.83 2.60
C THR A 122 10.92 -12.37 1.81
N ALA A 123 10.62 -11.08 1.80
CA ALA A 123 9.45 -10.51 1.10
C ALA A 123 9.55 -10.53 -0.44
N GLY A 124 10.60 -11.16 -0.99
CA GLY A 124 10.74 -11.36 -2.44
C GLY A 124 11.21 -10.12 -3.20
N ILE A 125 11.62 -9.08 -2.49
CA ILE A 125 12.41 -8.00 -3.06
C ILE A 125 13.77 -8.62 -3.35
N ASP A 126 14.05 -8.89 -4.62
CA ASP A 126 15.26 -9.56 -5.12
C ASP A 126 16.51 -8.64 -4.98
N VAL A 127 16.63 -7.96 -3.83
CA VAL A 127 17.74 -7.06 -3.55
C VAL A 127 18.59 -7.72 -2.48
N HIS A 128 19.85 -7.96 -2.83
CA HIS A 128 20.85 -8.32 -1.85
C HIS A 128 21.22 -7.08 -1.04
N TRP A 129 20.58 -6.91 0.11
CA TRP A 129 20.90 -5.86 1.05
C TRP A 129 22.07 -6.30 1.93
N ASP A 130 23.29 -6.06 1.48
CA ASP A 130 24.48 -6.50 2.19
C ASP A 130 24.83 -5.62 3.38
N HIS A 131 24.35 -4.38 3.36
CA HIS A 131 24.67 -3.40 4.38
C HIS A 131 23.39 -2.81 5.00
N ALA A 132 23.35 -2.80 6.33
CA ALA A 132 22.29 -2.15 7.10
C ALA A 132 22.91 -1.22 8.14
N TRP A 133 22.57 0.05 8.10
CA TRP A 133 22.99 1.06 9.08
C TRP A 133 21.83 1.43 9.97
N ARG A 134 22.03 1.33 11.27
CA ARG A 134 21.08 1.85 12.24
C ARG A 134 21.20 3.36 12.28
N LEU A 135 20.11 4.06 12.03
CA LEU A 135 20.04 5.51 11.95
C LEU A 135 19.56 6.12 13.26
N ALA A 136 18.39 5.69 13.74
CA ALA A 136 17.77 6.25 14.92
C ALA A 136 16.90 5.22 15.65
N THR A 137 16.52 5.54 16.89
CA THR A 137 15.43 4.86 17.61
C THR A 137 14.51 5.94 18.19
N VAL A 138 13.22 5.86 17.82
CA VAL A 138 12.19 6.78 18.28
C VAL A 138 11.03 5.97 18.85
N GLY A 139 10.73 6.19 20.12
CA GLY A 139 9.71 5.39 20.82
C GLY A 139 10.04 3.88 20.77
N ASN A 140 9.12 3.11 20.27
CA ASN A 140 9.26 1.65 20.11
C ASN A 140 9.68 1.22 18.71
N TYR A 141 10.31 2.11 17.93
CA TYR A 141 10.73 1.86 16.55
C TYR A 141 12.21 2.16 16.35
N THR A 142 12.86 1.38 15.50
CA THR A 142 14.25 1.58 15.10
C THR A 142 14.32 1.74 13.58
N HIS A 143 14.94 2.83 13.13
CA HIS A 143 15.12 3.16 11.73
C HIS A 143 16.47 2.68 11.23
N TYR A 144 16.48 2.10 10.06
CA TYR A 144 17.65 1.60 9.35
C TYR A 144 17.68 2.15 7.93
N MET A 145 18.88 2.35 7.41
CA MET A 145 19.12 2.45 5.97
C MET A 145 19.73 1.14 5.51
N ILE A 146 19.31 0.67 4.36
CA ILE A 146 19.78 -0.58 3.76
C ILE A 146 20.21 -0.28 2.33
N ALA A 147 21.39 -0.77 1.94
CA ALA A 147 21.88 -0.67 0.57
C ALA A 147 22.60 -1.94 0.16
N GLY A 148 22.66 -2.19 -1.15
CA GLY A 148 23.45 -3.27 -1.74
C GLY A 148 24.95 -3.03 -1.61
N GLY A 149 25.72 -4.11 -1.69
CA GLY A 149 27.20 -4.08 -1.63
C GLY A 149 27.86 -4.12 -3.01
N GLU A 150 29.21 -3.96 -3.00
CA GLU A 150 30.02 -4.21 -4.18
C GLU A 150 29.87 -5.68 -4.63
N GLY A 151 29.39 -5.88 -5.85
CA GLY A 151 29.28 -7.23 -6.45
C GLY A 151 27.86 -7.76 -6.55
N ASP A 152 26.87 -7.06 -6.01
CA ASP A 152 25.49 -7.39 -6.29
C ASP A 152 25.20 -7.28 -7.78
N ALA A 153 24.60 -8.31 -8.33
CA ALA A 153 24.26 -8.35 -9.75
C ALA A 153 23.16 -7.33 -10.01
N LEU A 154 23.55 -6.14 -10.42
CA LEU A 154 22.63 -5.25 -11.10
C LEU A 154 22.00 -6.02 -12.27
N PRO A 155 20.69 -5.86 -12.55
CA PRO A 155 20.05 -6.46 -13.70
C PRO A 155 20.86 -6.24 -14.98
N ASP A 156 20.86 -7.19 -15.90
CA ASP A 156 21.73 -7.19 -17.09
C ASP A 156 21.68 -5.89 -17.95
N GLY A 157 20.66 -5.07 -17.79
CA GLY A 157 20.53 -3.74 -18.43
C GLY A 157 21.26 -2.59 -17.71
N PHE A 158 21.82 -2.82 -16.53
CA PHE A 158 22.45 -1.79 -15.68
C PHE A 158 23.98 -1.83 -15.69
N ARG A 159 24.57 -2.60 -16.54
CA ARG A 159 26.06 -2.69 -16.67
C ARG A 159 26.58 -1.47 -17.41
N GLU A 160 27.52 -0.78 -16.77
CA GLU A 160 28.24 0.41 -17.30
C GLU A 160 27.43 1.31 -18.28
N PRO A 161 27.19 2.58 -17.99
CA PRO A 161 27.86 3.41 -16.95
C PRO A 161 27.14 3.39 -15.57
N TYR A 162 26.02 2.72 -15.43
CA TYR A 162 25.14 2.80 -14.27
C TYR A 162 25.76 2.33 -12.96
N THR A 163 26.69 1.37 -12.99
CA THR A 163 27.39 0.90 -11.77
C THR A 163 28.14 2.04 -11.08
N THR A 164 28.85 2.88 -11.85
CA THR A 164 29.57 4.04 -11.32
C THR A 164 28.61 5.12 -10.82
N GLU A 165 27.51 5.34 -11.52
CA GLU A 165 26.47 6.29 -11.15
C GLU A 165 25.73 5.80 -9.88
N TYR A 166 25.38 4.52 -9.81
CA TYR A 166 24.80 3.87 -8.64
C TYR A 166 25.68 4.06 -7.38
N LEU A 167 26.97 3.71 -7.45
CA LEU A 167 27.89 3.88 -6.32
C LEU A 167 28.02 5.37 -5.95
N GLY A 168 28.02 6.27 -6.92
CA GLY A 168 28.04 7.71 -6.68
C GLY A 168 26.78 8.23 -5.99
N MET A 169 25.64 7.61 -6.22
CA MET A 169 24.37 7.96 -5.55
C MET A 169 24.28 7.39 -4.13
N VAL A 170 24.69 6.14 -3.94
CA VAL A 170 24.61 5.47 -2.63
C VAL A 170 25.69 5.97 -1.67
N GLN A 171 26.91 6.23 -2.15
CA GLN A 171 28.04 6.65 -1.34
C GLN A 171 27.75 7.92 -0.51
N PRO A 172 27.15 9.00 -1.06
CA PRO A 172 26.77 10.15 -0.27
C PRO A 172 25.84 9.85 0.91
N TYR A 173 24.94 8.89 0.75
CA TYR A 173 24.03 8.46 1.83
C TYR A 173 24.77 7.67 2.91
N VAL A 174 25.76 6.88 2.52
CA VAL A 174 26.60 6.10 3.45
C VAL A 174 27.56 7.01 4.22
N ASP A 175 28.25 7.91 3.51
CA ASP A 175 29.33 8.73 4.07
C ASP A 175 28.85 9.96 4.83
N LEU A 176 27.75 10.58 4.38
CA LEU A 176 27.27 11.82 4.97
C LEU A 176 26.29 11.60 6.13
N GLY A 177 25.85 10.37 6.35
CA GLY A 177 24.74 10.10 7.24
C GLY A 177 23.54 10.94 6.78
N ILE A 178 22.55 10.34 6.22
CA ILE A 178 21.36 11.06 5.76
C ILE A 178 20.84 11.90 6.91
N THR A 179 20.74 13.21 6.70
CA THR A 179 19.99 14.06 7.60
C THR A 179 18.51 13.79 7.37
N ALA A 180 17.96 12.93 8.17
CA ALA A 180 16.54 12.65 8.17
C ALA A 180 15.98 12.94 9.55
N ASP A 181 14.80 13.53 9.59
CA ASP A 181 14.02 13.61 10.81
C ASP A 181 13.27 12.29 11.00
N TYR A 182 13.43 11.68 12.16
CA TYR A 182 12.84 10.39 12.49
C TYR A 182 11.70 10.56 13.48
N ARG A 183 10.59 9.88 13.21
CA ARG A 183 9.41 9.85 14.08
C ARG A 183 8.82 8.44 14.14
N VAL A 184 7.79 8.26 14.96
CA VAL A 184 6.98 7.04 14.95
C VAL A 184 6.18 6.99 13.65
N PRO A 185 6.14 5.85 12.95
CA PRO A 185 5.25 5.68 11.79
C PRO A 185 3.80 5.99 12.13
N VAL A 186 3.12 6.63 11.22
CA VAL A 186 1.69 7.01 11.38
C VAL A 186 0.94 6.44 10.19
N ASN A 187 0.07 5.48 10.43
CA ASN A 187 -0.82 5.01 9.38
C ASN A 187 -1.77 6.15 8.95
N PRO A 188 -1.89 6.48 7.65
CA PRO A 188 -2.69 7.60 7.17
C PRO A 188 -4.16 7.48 7.56
N TYR A 189 -4.65 6.26 7.73
CA TYR A 189 -6.03 5.99 8.10
C TYR A 189 -6.29 5.97 9.62
N THR A 190 -5.31 6.28 10.46
CA THR A 190 -5.51 6.29 11.92
C THR A 190 -6.67 7.20 12.33
N GLU A 191 -6.87 8.30 11.62
CA GLU A 191 -7.97 9.23 11.87
C GLU A 191 -9.37 8.69 11.50
N GLN A 192 -9.42 7.58 10.75
CA GLN A 192 -10.70 6.92 10.43
C GLN A 192 -11.21 6.08 11.59
N VAL A 193 -10.31 5.60 12.45
CA VAL A 193 -10.67 4.74 13.59
C VAL A 193 -11.54 5.52 14.57
N GLY A 194 -12.66 4.95 14.95
CA GLY A 194 -13.65 5.57 15.83
C GLY A 194 -14.73 6.39 15.13
N LYS A 195 -14.60 6.67 13.83
CA LYS A 195 -15.65 7.32 13.05
C LYS A 195 -16.88 6.43 12.90
N LYS A 196 -18.05 7.08 12.77
CA LYS A 196 -19.32 6.38 12.53
C LYS A 196 -19.58 6.20 11.05
N VAL A 197 -19.98 4.99 10.70
CA VAL A 197 -20.40 4.58 9.36
C VAL A 197 -21.93 4.45 9.36
N LEU A 198 -22.60 5.52 9.01
CA LEU A 198 -24.08 5.59 8.98
C LEU A 198 -24.52 6.01 7.58
N PHE A 199 -25.28 5.16 6.91
CA PHE A 199 -25.81 5.43 5.59
C PHE A 199 -27.08 4.63 5.30
N ASP A 200 -27.85 5.09 4.33
CA ASP A 200 -28.89 4.35 3.64
C ASP A 200 -28.52 4.23 2.16
N THR A 201 -28.74 3.06 1.58
CA THR A 201 -28.49 2.79 0.18
C THR A 201 -29.40 1.68 -0.35
N THR A 202 -29.05 1.05 -1.47
CA THR A 202 -29.75 -0.12 -2.01
C THR A 202 -28.78 -1.28 -2.25
N ASP A 203 -29.30 -2.50 -2.21
CA ASP A 203 -28.57 -3.64 -2.77
C ASP A 203 -28.50 -3.52 -4.31
N LEU A 204 -27.80 -4.46 -4.95
CA LEU A 204 -27.67 -4.50 -6.42
C LEU A 204 -29.00 -4.69 -7.14
N ASN A 205 -30.09 -5.06 -6.46
CA ASN A 205 -31.45 -5.22 -7.01
C ASN A 205 -32.35 -4.03 -6.72
N GLY A 206 -31.82 -2.96 -6.10
CA GLY A 206 -32.55 -1.76 -5.76
C GLY A 206 -33.37 -1.87 -4.47
N VAL A 207 -33.17 -2.92 -3.67
CA VAL A 207 -33.82 -3.07 -2.37
C VAL A 207 -33.14 -2.16 -1.34
N PRO A 208 -33.91 -1.30 -0.60
CA PRO A 208 -33.32 -0.44 0.41
C PRO A 208 -32.59 -1.21 1.53
N VAL A 209 -31.44 -0.72 1.91
CA VAL A 209 -30.57 -1.28 2.95
C VAL A 209 -30.03 -0.15 3.81
N SER A 210 -30.03 -0.32 5.14
CA SER A 210 -29.37 0.60 6.06
C SER A 210 -28.09 0.00 6.63
N SER A 211 -27.11 0.83 6.91
CA SER A 211 -25.86 0.43 7.58
C SER A 211 -26.12 -0.25 8.92
N GLU A 212 -27.10 0.22 9.72
CA GLU A 212 -27.48 -0.41 10.98
C GLU A 212 -27.94 -1.86 10.78
N ALA A 213 -28.74 -2.13 9.76
CA ALA A 213 -29.23 -3.49 9.47
C ALA A 213 -28.11 -4.44 9.02
N LEU A 214 -27.05 -3.90 8.40
CA LEU A 214 -25.88 -4.66 7.97
C LEU A 214 -24.97 -4.99 9.15
N PHE A 215 -24.61 -3.97 9.94
CA PHE A 215 -23.57 -4.09 10.95
C PHE A 215 -24.03 -4.76 12.24
N SER A 216 -25.29 -4.53 12.67
CA SER A 216 -25.82 -5.08 13.92
C SER A 216 -25.80 -6.61 14.02
N ARG A 217 -25.62 -7.31 12.91
CA ARG A 217 -25.61 -8.78 12.83
C ARG A 217 -24.27 -9.40 13.20
N ASN A 218 -23.18 -8.63 13.18
CA ASN A 218 -21.81 -9.11 13.30
C ASN A 218 -21.11 -8.42 14.47
N GLU A 219 -20.13 -9.10 15.07
CA GLU A 219 -19.19 -8.45 16.01
C GLU A 219 -18.31 -7.45 15.26
N VAL A 220 -17.78 -7.89 14.10
CA VAL A 220 -17.03 -7.07 13.14
C VAL A 220 -17.53 -7.40 11.74
N THR A 221 -17.79 -6.36 10.96
CA THR A 221 -18.10 -6.46 9.53
C THR A 221 -16.91 -5.92 8.73
N MET A 222 -16.35 -6.73 7.85
CA MET A 222 -15.46 -6.29 6.80
C MET A 222 -16.27 -5.58 5.72
N VAL A 223 -15.95 -4.33 5.44
CA VAL A 223 -16.56 -3.52 4.39
C VAL A 223 -15.55 -3.39 3.25
N ASN A 224 -15.67 -4.27 2.26
CA ASN A 224 -14.80 -4.30 1.10
C ASN A 224 -15.38 -3.39 0.00
N ILE A 225 -14.64 -2.36 -0.39
CA ILE A 225 -15.06 -1.38 -1.39
C ILE A 225 -14.35 -1.69 -2.71
N TRP A 226 -15.12 -1.79 -3.79
CA TRP A 226 -14.65 -2.28 -5.07
C TRP A 226 -15.38 -1.67 -6.26
N ALA A 227 -14.83 -1.84 -7.48
CA ALA A 227 -15.43 -1.42 -8.74
C ALA A 227 -15.33 -2.51 -9.81
N THR A 228 -16.21 -2.47 -10.81
CA THR A 228 -16.20 -3.45 -11.92
C THR A 228 -14.99 -3.34 -12.83
N TRP A 229 -14.45 -2.14 -13.00
CA TRP A 229 -13.23 -1.87 -13.78
C TRP A 229 -11.94 -2.24 -13.02
N CYS A 230 -12.01 -2.46 -11.72
CA CYS A 230 -10.86 -2.82 -10.90
C CYS A 230 -10.57 -4.32 -11.01
N GLY A 231 -9.63 -4.71 -11.85
CA GLY A 231 -9.29 -6.12 -12.09
C GLY A 231 -8.86 -6.88 -10.83
N TYR A 232 -8.12 -6.23 -9.93
CA TYR A 232 -7.72 -6.82 -8.64
C TYR A 232 -8.93 -7.07 -7.75
N CYS A 233 -9.85 -6.11 -7.67
CA CYS A 233 -11.06 -6.24 -6.89
C CYS A 233 -11.90 -7.44 -7.35
N VAL A 234 -12.08 -7.57 -8.67
CA VAL A 234 -12.84 -8.70 -9.25
C VAL A 234 -12.15 -10.02 -9.00
N SER A 235 -10.81 -10.05 -9.06
CA SER A 235 -10.03 -11.29 -8.87
C SER A 235 -10.07 -11.82 -7.42
N GLU A 236 -10.31 -10.97 -6.42
CA GLU A 236 -10.37 -11.40 -5.01
C GLU A 236 -11.76 -11.88 -4.55
N LEU A 237 -12.84 -11.59 -5.31
CA LEU A 237 -14.21 -11.96 -4.94
C LEU A 237 -14.38 -13.45 -4.55
N PRO A 238 -13.78 -14.44 -5.27
CA PRO A 238 -13.87 -15.85 -4.87
C PRO A 238 -13.23 -16.13 -3.51
N ASP A 239 -12.11 -15.48 -3.20
CA ASP A 239 -11.44 -15.64 -1.91
C ASP A 239 -12.22 -14.97 -0.79
N LEU A 240 -12.81 -13.79 -1.03
CA LEU A 240 -13.73 -13.14 -0.09
C LEU A 240 -14.95 -14.03 0.18
N ALA A 241 -15.53 -14.67 -0.85
CA ALA A 241 -16.62 -15.61 -0.69
C ALA A 241 -16.23 -16.81 0.19
N ARG A 242 -14.99 -17.30 0.03
CA ARG A 242 -14.45 -18.39 0.85
C ARG A 242 -14.25 -17.97 2.31
N ILE A 243 -13.57 -16.86 2.57
CA ILE A 243 -13.30 -16.42 3.96
C ILE A 243 -14.56 -15.93 4.67
N HIS A 244 -15.60 -15.53 3.94
CA HIS A 244 -16.87 -15.15 4.55
C HIS A 244 -17.45 -16.26 5.47
N ASN A 245 -17.38 -17.52 5.02
CA ASN A 245 -17.81 -18.65 5.84
C ASN A 245 -16.95 -18.84 7.11
N GLU A 246 -15.65 -18.57 7.01
CA GLU A 246 -14.75 -18.62 8.17
C GLU A 246 -15.07 -17.50 9.16
N LEU A 247 -15.33 -16.30 8.66
CA LEU A 247 -15.70 -15.12 9.46
C LEU A 247 -17.05 -15.32 10.15
N GLN A 248 -18.03 -15.93 9.48
CA GLN A 248 -19.31 -16.25 10.09
C GLN A 248 -19.17 -17.16 11.32
N ALA A 249 -18.24 -18.11 11.27
CA ALA A 249 -17.96 -18.97 12.42
C ALA A 249 -17.39 -18.20 13.65
N MET A 250 -16.87 -17.01 13.42
CA MET A 250 -16.36 -16.07 14.44
C MET A 250 -17.38 -14.98 14.83
N GLY A 251 -18.61 -15.04 14.32
CA GLY A 251 -19.62 -14.00 14.53
C GLY A 251 -19.35 -12.72 13.72
N CYS A 252 -18.55 -12.79 12.68
CA CYS A 252 -18.18 -11.70 11.79
C CYS A 252 -18.76 -11.91 10.39
N GLY A 253 -18.71 -10.89 9.54
CA GLY A 253 -19.23 -10.99 8.19
C GLY A 253 -18.53 -10.04 7.21
N ILE A 254 -18.94 -10.10 5.94
CA ILE A 254 -18.49 -9.21 4.87
C ILE A 254 -19.69 -8.45 4.30
N VAL A 255 -19.45 -7.23 3.91
CA VAL A 255 -20.32 -6.41 3.05
C VAL A 255 -19.46 -5.87 1.92
N GLY A 256 -19.88 -6.09 0.66
CA GLY A 256 -19.27 -5.47 -0.50
C GLY A 256 -19.94 -4.16 -0.83
N ILE A 257 -19.20 -3.09 -1.09
CA ILE A 257 -19.71 -1.81 -1.59
C ILE A 257 -19.20 -1.61 -3.01
N LEU A 258 -20.12 -1.53 -3.97
CA LEU A 258 -19.84 -1.28 -5.38
C LEU A 258 -19.85 0.23 -5.66
N THR A 259 -18.74 0.79 -6.14
CA THR A 259 -18.61 2.25 -6.37
C THR A 259 -19.25 2.72 -7.66
N ASP A 260 -19.31 1.90 -8.70
CA ASP A 260 -19.75 2.23 -10.06
C ASP A 260 -21.13 1.66 -10.44
N GLY A 261 -21.90 1.15 -9.47
CA GLY A 261 -23.20 0.53 -9.70
C GLY A 261 -24.31 1.49 -10.18
N GLN A 262 -24.03 2.77 -10.36
CA GLN A 262 -24.97 3.75 -10.92
C GLN A 262 -25.10 3.61 -12.44
N ASP A 263 -24.08 3.11 -13.13
CA ASP A 263 -24.17 2.75 -14.54
C ASP A 263 -24.89 1.41 -14.70
N PRO A 264 -25.92 1.30 -15.57
CA PRO A 264 -26.64 0.05 -15.76
C PRO A 264 -25.78 -1.09 -16.30
N GLN A 265 -24.75 -0.80 -17.10
CA GLN A 265 -23.85 -1.81 -17.63
C GLN A 265 -22.93 -2.34 -16.53
N ASP A 266 -22.32 -1.44 -15.73
CA ASP A 266 -21.46 -1.81 -14.62
C ASP A 266 -22.22 -2.58 -13.55
N LEU A 267 -23.46 -2.17 -13.25
CA LEU A 267 -24.35 -2.93 -12.36
C LEU A 267 -24.64 -4.34 -12.87
N ALA A 268 -24.84 -4.52 -14.19
CA ALA A 268 -25.05 -5.83 -14.77
C ALA A 268 -23.78 -6.69 -14.71
N ASP A 269 -22.63 -6.10 -14.95
CA ASP A 269 -21.33 -6.75 -14.84
C ASP A 269 -21.01 -7.14 -13.40
N ALA A 270 -21.27 -6.25 -12.44
CA ALA A 270 -21.13 -6.53 -11.01
C ALA A 270 -21.96 -7.76 -10.58
N LYS A 271 -23.22 -7.81 -10.98
CA LYS A 271 -24.09 -8.99 -10.69
C LYS A 271 -23.49 -10.28 -11.23
N ARG A 272 -22.97 -10.25 -12.46
CA ARG A 272 -22.32 -11.40 -13.08
C ARG A 272 -21.06 -11.83 -12.34
N TYR A 273 -20.21 -10.88 -11.90
CA TYR A 273 -19.00 -11.15 -11.13
C TYR A 273 -19.34 -11.75 -9.77
N VAL A 274 -20.27 -11.15 -9.04
CA VAL A 274 -20.74 -11.63 -7.73
C VAL A 274 -21.31 -13.03 -7.79
N GLU A 275 -22.16 -13.32 -8.80
CA GLU A 275 -22.74 -14.65 -9.04
C GLU A 275 -21.63 -15.66 -9.42
N GLY A 276 -20.76 -15.28 -10.35
CA GLY A 276 -19.67 -16.14 -10.84
C GLY A 276 -18.65 -16.50 -9.76
N ALA A 277 -18.41 -15.60 -8.81
CA ALA A 277 -17.52 -15.81 -7.66
C ALA A 277 -18.18 -16.57 -6.50
N GLY A 278 -19.48 -16.86 -6.57
CA GLY A 278 -20.21 -17.53 -5.51
C GLY A 278 -20.36 -16.70 -4.23
N VAL A 279 -20.40 -15.38 -4.34
CA VAL A 279 -20.56 -14.46 -3.22
C VAL A 279 -21.93 -14.64 -2.57
N THR A 280 -21.97 -14.81 -1.26
CA THR A 280 -23.19 -15.00 -0.45
C THR A 280 -23.40 -13.89 0.57
N TYR A 281 -22.42 -13.02 0.77
CA TYR A 281 -22.53 -11.85 1.62
C TYR A 281 -23.25 -10.69 0.90
N PRO A 282 -23.85 -9.72 1.63
CA PRO A 282 -24.51 -8.58 1.02
C PRO A 282 -23.55 -7.76 0.15
N VAL A 283 -23.98 -7.43 -1.07
CA VAL A 283 -23.33 -6.44 -1.92
C VAL A 283 -24.30 -5.32 -2.17
N ILE A 284 -23.86 -4.09 -1.90
CA ILE A 284 -24.68 -2.88 -1.96
C ILE A 284 -24.04 -1.85 -2.88
N ASN A 285 -24.83 -0.89 -3.34
CA ASN A 285 -24.32 0.25 -4.06
C ASN A 285 -23.65 1.25 -3.10
N MET A 286 -22.67 1.99 -3.58
CA MET A 286 -22.07 3.09 -2.83
C MET A 286 -23.15 4.06 -2.36
N PRO A 287 -23.23 4.39 -1.06
CA PRO A 287 -24.11 5.42 -0.58
C PRO A 287 -23.75 6.78 -1.17
N THR A 288 -24.73 7.71 -1.21
CA THR A 288 -24.53 9.03 -1.84
C THR A 288 -23.44 9.86 -1.17
N ASP A 289 -23.26 9.67 0.12
CA ASP A 289 -22.24 10.30 0.97
C ASP A 289 -21.02 9.38 1.21
N GLY A 290 -20.86 8.35 0.37
CA GLY A 290 -19.82 7.34 0.54
C GLY A 290 -18.41 7.91 0.55
N ASP A 291 -18.13 8.88 -0.32
CA ASP A 291 -16.81 9.54 -0.39
C ASP A 291 -16.51 10.42 0.85
N GLU A 292 -17.54 10.82 1.60
CA GLU A 292 -17.38 11.54 2.87
C GLU A 292 -17.16 10.58 4.05
N ILE A 293 -17.69 9.35 3.95
CA ILE A 293 -17.63 8.32 4.97
C ILE A 293 -16.32 7.55 4.88
N PHE A 294 -15.92 7.20 3.66
CA PHE A 294 -14.76 6.36 3.38
C PHE A 294 -13.71 7.15 2.62
N ASP A 295 -12.48 7.00 3.02
CA ASP A 295 -11.34 7.49 2.27
C ASP A 295 -11.00 6.49 1.16
N LEU A 296 -11.13 6.92 -0.11
CA LEU A 296 -11.05 6.04 -1.27
C LEU A 296 -9.80 6.34 -2.12
N GLU A 297 -8.64 6.41 -1.50
CA GLU A 297 -7.40 6.65 -2.24
C GLU A 297 -7.04 5.50 -3.19
N ALA A 298 -7.42 4.28 -2.85
CA ALA A 298 -7.15 3.09 -3.68
C ALA A 298 -8.32 2.08 -3.64
N LEU A 299 -8.36 1.17 -4.64
CA LEU A 299 -9.28 0.02 -4.68
C LEU A 299 -8.52 -1.27 -5.01
N PRO A 300 -8.85 -2.40 -4.36
CA PRO A 300 -9.84 -2.50 -3.28
C PRO A 300 -9.31 -1.93 -1.96
N ILE A 301 -10.21 -1.43 -1.13
CA ILE A 301 -9.92 -1.08 0.26
C ILE A 301 -10.95 -1.72 1.17
N THR A 302 -10.49 -2.26 2.31
CA THR A 302 -11.35 -2.99 3.25
C THR A 302 -11.31 -2.33 4.62
N TYR A 303 -12.44 -1.77 5.04
CA TYR A 303 -12.67 -1.21 6.37
C TYR A 303 -13.23 -2.27 7.31
N PHE A 304 -13.08 -2.06 8.62
CA PHE A 304 -13.60 -2.91 9.67
C PHE A 304 -14.55 -2.10 10.54
N VAL A 305 -15.78 -2.55 10.66
CA VAL A 305 -16.85 -1.82 11.35
C VAL A 305 -17.49 -2.72 12.41
N ASP A 306 -17.63 -2.21 13.63
CA ASP A 306 -18.29 -2.94 14.72
C ASP A 306 -19.81 -2.96 14.54
N ARG A 307 -20.51 -3.70 15.42
CA ARG A 307 -21.97 -3.82 15.40
C ARG A 307 -22.72 -2.50 15.63
N ASN A 308 -22.04 -1.48 16.15
CA ASN A 308 -22.61 -0.16 16.40
C ASN A 308 -22.35 0.81 15.25
N GLY A 309 -21.76 0.34 14.13
CA GLY A 309 -21.37 1.15 12.99
C GLY A 309 -20.15 2.04 13.27
N THR A 310 -19.22 1.60 14.11
CA THR A 310 -17.99 2.33 14.38
C THR A 310 -16.82 1.68 13.65
N MET A 311 -15.99 2.44 12.96
CA MET A 311 -14.75 1.94 12.37
C MET A 311 -13.80 1.47 13.47
N VAL A 312 -13.32 0.24 13.39
CA VAL A 312 -12.44 -0.40 14.37
C VAL A 312 -11.18 -0.93 13.65
N GLY A 313 -10.05 -0.37 13.99
CA GLY A 313 -8.79 -0.65 13.26
C GLY A 313 -8.65 0.13 11.95
N VAL A 314 -7.42 0.20 11.46
CA VAL A 314 -7.11 0.83 10.18
C VAL A 314 -7.55 -0.06 9.03
N PRO A 315 -7.96 0.50 7.90
CA PRO A 315 -8.31 -0.29 6.72
C PRO A 315 -7.10 -1.00 6.13
N VAL A 316 -7.37 -1.97 5.29
CA VAL A 316 -6.38 -2.70 4.49
C VAL A 316 -6.61 -2.37 3.03
N GLU A 317 -5.59 -1.84 2.37
CA GLU A 317 -5.57 -1.62 0.93
C GLU A 317 -5.09 -2.86 0.18
N GLY A 318 -5.55 -3.00 -1.06
CA GLY A 318 -5.15 -4.09 -1.94
C GLY A 318 -5.77 -5.44 -1.59
N THR A 319 -5.34 -6.47 -2.32
CA THR A 319 -5.92 -7.84 -2.26
C THR A 319 -5.16 -8.73 -1.26
N GLU A 320 -5.27 -8.42 0.00
CA GLU A 320 -4.50 -9.04 1.07
C GLU A 320 -5.37 -9.95 1.99
N ILE A 321 -5.84 -11.08 1.44
CA ILE A 321 -6.77 -12.01 2.13
C ILE A 321 -6.28 -12.42 3.53
N ASN A 322 -4.98 -12.66 3.70
CA ASN A 322 -4.42 -13.00 5.00
C ASN A 322 -4.43 -11.81 5.97
N ALA A 323 -4.21 -10.60 5.44
CA ALA A 323 -4.30 -9.37 6.22
C ALA A 323 -5.72 -9.14 6.72
N TYR A 324 -6.74 -9.33 5.87
CA TYR A 324 -8.15 -9.20 6.27
C TYR A 324 -8.51 -10.10 7.45
N THR A 325 -8.19 -11.39 7.35
CA THR A 325 -8.51 -12.34 8.42
C THR A 325 -7.69 -12.10 9.69
N LYS A 326 -6.44 -11.63 9.53
CA LYS A 326 -5.59 -11.23 10.66
C LYS A 326 -6.18 -10.01 11.36
N ALA A 327 -6.56 -8.97 10.60
CA ALA A 327 -7.15 -7.74 11.14
C ALA A 327 -8.40 -8.04 11.97
N VAL A 328 -9.33 -8.87 11.46
CA VAL A 328 -10.52 -9.27 12.19
C VAL A 328 -10.15 -9.97 13.51
N ARG A 329 -9.18 -10.89 13.48
CA ARG A 329 -8.74 -11.60 14.72
C ARG A 329 -8.12 -10.66 15.73
N ASP A 330 -7.29 -9.71 15.26
CA ASP A 330 -6.63 -8.74 16.13
C ASP A 330 -7.66 -7.79 16.76
N ILE A 331 -8.64 -7.33 15.99
CA ILE A 331 -9.73 -6.48 16.49
C ILE A 331 -10.55 -7.24 17.55
N LEU A 332 -10.94 -8.51 17.29
CA LEU A 332 -11.67 -9.33 18.26
C LEU A 332 -10.86 -9.59 19.53
N ALA A 333 -9.54 -9.65 19.43
CA ALA A 333 -8.63 -9.82 20.57
C ALA A 333 -8.36 -8.51 21.33
N GLY A 334 -8.86 -7.37 20.84
CA GLY A 334 -8.56 -6.04 21.38
C GLY A 334 -7.16 -5.54 21.05
N ASN A 335 -6.48 -6.17 20.10
CA ASN A 335 -5.16 -5.79 19.59
C ASN A 335 -5.34 -4.92 18.33
N ILE A 336 -5.90 -3.73 18.48
CA ILE A 336 -6.12 -2.84 17.35
C ILE A 336 -4.78 -2.24 16.94
N PRO A 337 -4.27 -2.50 15.73
CA PRO A 337 -3.10 -1.80 15.21
C PRO A 337 -3.43 -0.32 15.08
N ASN A 338 -2.53 0.51 15.58
CA ASN A 338 -2.58 1.96 15.42
C ASN A 338 -1.84 2.35 14.16
#